data_02c05bbbe451479a05ff55d99d3f0ebf
#
_entry.id   02c05bbbe451479a05ff55d99d3f0ebf
#
_cell.length_a   1.000
_cell.length_b   1.000
_cell.length_c   1.000
_cell.angle_alpha   90.00
_cell.angle_beta   90.00
_cell.angle_gamma   90.00
#
_symmetry.space_group_name_H-M   'P 1'
#
loop_
_entity.id
_entity.type
_entity.pdbx_description
1 polymer ?
#
loop_
_entity_poly.entity_id
_entity_poly.type
_entity_poly.pdbx_seq_one_letter_code
_entity_poly.pdbx_strand_id
1 'polypeptide(L)'
;MWADEAVFYQIYPLGFTGAPMPNDGVCVNRIQKVKGWIPHLKKLHIGAVYFSPVFESDNHGYDTRDFTKIDCRLGTNEDFKAVCDALHENGIKVVLDGVFNHVGRGFFAFRDVQEKKWDSPYKDWFHLNFDGNSAYNDGFWYEGWEGHYELVKLNLYNPTVVEYLLNCVGRWIDEFGIDGLRLDVAYMLNEDFMRRLRAYCDDKKPEFVLIGEMIHGDYNRITADGLLHSVTNYECYKGLYSAFNSMNLFEIAHSLGRQFGQEPWTLYRGKHLMNFADNHDVTRIASILNDEKQIYPLYGVLFAMPGIPCLYYGSEWGAKGEKHEGDSALRPCFDAPVENELTAFIERLAKVKTESRALNYGDYKNITIQNKNLLFERHCDHETVFVAVNAENAPCSIDARGEYKAVDFLTGETSDIHGRVELPPYGVKYLKLV
;
A
#
# COMPACT_ATOMS: atom_id res chain seq x y z
N MET A 1 -3.61 11.11 -12.19
CA MET A 1 -4.69 10.98 -11.18
C MET A 1 -4.23 11.59 -9.87
N TRP A 2 -5.16 11.97 -8.97
CA TRP A 2 -4.77 12.50 -7.64
C TRP A 2 -3.83 11.54 -6.87
N ALA A 3 -4.00 10.23 -7.03
CA ALA A 3 -3.17 9.23 -6.37
C ALA A 3 -1.69 9.26 -6.81
N ASP A 4 -1.39 9.71 -8.03
CA ASP A 4 -0.03 9.78 -8.56
C ASP A 4 0.83 10.84 -7.83
N GLU A 5 0.16 11.86 -7.27
CA GLU A 5 0.80 12.97 -6.54
C GLU A 5 0.75 12.77 -5.01
N ALA A 6 -0.03 11.79 -4.53
CA ALA A 6 -0.26 11.58 -3.11
C ALA A 6 0.84 10.72 -2.45
N VAL A 7 1.05 10.98 -1.17
CA VAL A 7 1.70 10.05 -0.24
C VAL A 7 0.58 9.33 0.50
N PHE A 8 0.60 8.00 0.47
CA PHE A 8 -0.37 7.17 1.16
C PHE A 8 0.10 6.79 2.56
N TYR A 9 -0.86 6.61 3.46
CA TYR A 9 -0.61 6.13 4.81
C TYR A 9 -1.55 4.97 5.11
N GLN A 10 -0.99 3.79 5.30
CA GLN A 10 -1.76 2.58 5.60
C GLN A 10 -2.02 2.43 7.08
N ILE A 11 -3.27 2.18 7.44
CA ILE A 11 -3.71 1.85 8.80
C ILE A 11 -4.36 0.46 8.78
N TYR A 12 -3.91 -0.47 9.63
CA TYR A 12 -4.61 -1.70 9.94
C TYR A 12 -5.51 -1.44 11.17
N PRO A 13 -6.83 -1.22 10.98
CA PRO A 13 -7.66 -0.58 11.99
C PRO A 13 -7.82 -1.39 13.27
N LEU A 14 -8.00 -2.71 13.19
CA LEU A 14 -8.15 -3.55 14.38
C LEU A 14 -6.91 -3.48 15.30
N GLY A 15 -5.70 -3.61 14.73
CA GLY A 15 -4.46 -3.48 15.49
C GLY A 15 -4.25 -2.04 15.97
N PHE A 16 -4.34 -1.07 15.06
CA PHE A 16 -4.16 0.35 15.36
C PHE A 16 -5.02 0.84 16.53
N THR A 17 -6.24 0.34 16.63
CA THR A 17 -7.19 0.73 17.69
C THR A 17 -7.12 -0.15 18.94
N GLY A 18 -6.33 -1.23 18.92
CA GLY A 18 -6.27 -2.20 20.00
C GLY A 18 -7.56 -3.02 20.16
N ALA A 19 -8.27 -3.25 19.06
CA ALA A 19 -9.45 -4.09 19.04
C ALA A 19 -9.09 -5.55 19.36
N PRO A 20 -9.96 -6.30 20.11
CA PRO A 20 -9.70 -7.69 20.43
C PRO A 20 -9.76 -8.57 19.18
N MET A 21 -8.99 -9.65 19.19
CA MET A 21 -9.08 -10.74 18.21
C MET A 21 -9.12 -12.08 18.97
N PRO A 22 -10.10 -12.95 18.68
CA PRO A 22 -11.20 -12.85 17.71
C PRO A 22 -12.25 -11.79 18.04
N ASN A 23 -13.26 -11.64 17.15
CA ASN A 23 -14.38 -10.74 17.34
C ASN A 23 -15.23 -11.17 18.56
N ASP A 24 -15.32 -10.30 19.56
CA ASP A 24 -16.05 -10.53 20.80
C ASP A 24 -17.53 -10.08 20.72
N GLY A 25 -17.96 -9.50 19.60
CA GLY A 25 -19.30 -8.98 19.39
C GLY A 25 -19.63 -7.70 20.16
N VAL A 26 -18.64 -7.09 20.83
CA VAL A 26 -18.85 -5.87 21.64
C VAL A 26 -18.59 -4.64 20.78
N CYS A 27 -19.65 -3.84 20.58
CA CYS A 27 -19.54 -2.61 19.81
C CYS A 27 -18.91 -1.49 20.64
N VAL A 28 -17.73 -1.04 20.19
CA VAL A 28 -16.99 0.06 20.82
C VAL A 28 -16.44 0.98 19.74
N ASN A 29 -16.74 2.26 19.87
CA ASN A 29 -16.33 3.30 18.93
C ASN A 29 -14.81 3.58 18.97
N ARG A 30 -13.98 2.58 18.60
CA ARG A 30 -12.52 2.70 18.60
C ARG A 30 -11.98 3.45 17.40
N ILE A 31 -12.69 3.43 16.27
CA ILE A 31 -12.22 4.03 15.01
C ILE A 31 -12.01 5.55 15.11
N GLN A 32 -12.70 6.22 16.05
CA GLN A 32 -12.54 7.65 16.29
C GLN A 32 -11.10 8.06 16.67
N LYS A 33 -10.27 7.10 17.10
CA LYS A 33 -8.84 7.32 17.37
C LYS A 33 -8.12 7.93 16.16
N VAL A 34 -8.53 7.58 14.94
CA VAL A 34 -7.95 8.11 13.69
C VAL A 34 -8.03 9.63 13.64
N LYS A 35 -9.11 10.25 14.16
CA LYS A 35 -9.24 11.71 14.18
C LYS A 35 -8.11 12.39 14.97
N GLY A 36 -7.66 11.78 16.05
CA GLY A 36 -6.50 12.26 16.82
C GLY A 36 -5.18 12.18 16.06
N TRP A 37 -5.11 11.37 15.00
CA TRP A 37 -3.94 11.23 14.13
C TRP A 37 -3.88 12.25 13.00
N ILE A 38 -4.99 12.93 12.67
CA ILE A 38 -5.05 13.89 11.53
C ILE A 38 -3.96 14.96 11.57
N PRO A 39 -3.63 15.60 12.73
CA PRO A 39 -2.53 16.57 12.76
C PRO A 39 -1.18 15.96 12.33
N HIS A 40 -0.89 14.73 12.74
CA HIS A 40 0.31 13.98 12.34
C HIS A 40 0.30 13.66 10.84
N LEU A 41 -0.81 13.18 10.31
CA LEU A 41 -0.97 12.89 8.88
C LEU A 41 -0.74 14.15 8.03
N LYS A 42 -1.28 15.29 8.44
CA LYS A 42 -1.06 16.58 7.76
C LYS A 42 0.39 17.02 7.80
N LYS A 43 1.05 16.86 8.95
CA LYS A 43 2.47 17.15 9.11
C LYS A 43 3.33 16.31 8.14
N LEU A 44 2.98 15.05 7.96
CA LEU A 44 3.63 14.14 7.01
C LEU A 44 3.19 14.33 5.55
N HIS A 45 2.43 15.38 5.23
CA HIS A 45 1.91 15.63 3.88
C HIS A 45 1.15 14.44 3.28
N ILE A 46 0.42 13.67 4.12
CA ILE A 46 -0.36 12.52 3.65
C ILE A 46 -1.55 13.01 2.83
N GLY A 47 -1.63 12.51 1.59
CA GLY A 47 -2.73 12.80 0.67
C GLY A 47 -3.86 11.77 0.72
N ALA A 48 -3.60 10.55 1.22
CA ALA A 48 -4.61 9.50 1.34
C ALA A 48 -4.32 8.57 2.51
N VAL A 49 -5.36 8.19 3.25
CA VAL A 49 -5.33 7.07 4.19
C VAL A 49 -5.91 5.84 3.50
N TYR A 50 -5.13 4.77 3.49
CA TYR A 50 -5.55 3.45 3.09
C TYR A 50 -5.85 2.61 4.34
N PHE A 51 -7.10 2.25 4.53
CA PHE A 51 -7.53 1.35 5.59
C PHE A 51 -7.48 -0.10 5.11
N SER A 52 -6.71 -0.95 5.81
CA SER A 52 -6.92 -2.40 5.76
C SER A 52 -8.35 -2.72 6.25
N PRO A 53 -8.88 -3.95 6.13
CA PRO A 53 -10.32 -4.20 6.24
C PRO A 53 -11.00 -3.54 7.45
N VAL A 54 -12.14 -2.90 7.20
CA VAL A 54 -12.97 -2.19 8.20
C VAL A 54 -14.33 -2.85 8.44
N PHE A 55 -14.72 -3.81 7.60
CA PHE A 55 -16.04 -4.42 7.64
C PHE A 55 -16.13 -5.55 8.66
N GLU A 56 -17.35 -5.85 9.10
CA GLU A 56 -17.63 -6.89 10.09
C GLU A 56 -16.99 -8.21 9.70
N SER A 57 -16.19 -8.78 10.59
CA SER A 57 -15.37 -9.96 10.34
C SER A 57 -15.39 -10.93 11.52
N ASP A 58 -15.00 -12.19 11.26
CA ASP A 58 -14.94 -13.21 12.31
C ASP A 58 -13.74 -13.00 13.23
N ASN A 59 -12.58 -12.58 12.67
CA ASN A 59 -11.33 -12.49 13.40
C ASN A 59 -10.46 -11.30 12.98
N HIS A 60 -9.79 -11.36 11.82
CA HIS A 60 -8.69 -10.44 11.45
C HIS A 60 -9.04 -9.42 10.36
N GLY A 61 -10.31 -9.31 9.98
CA GLY A 61 -10.78 -8.37 8.98
C GLY A 61 -10.83 -8.94 7.56
N TYR A 62 -9.90 -9.81 7.17
CA TYR A 62 -9.91 -10.47 5.86
C TYR A 62 -10.93 -11.62 5.77
N ASP A 63 -11.46 -12.08 6.86
CA ASP A 63 -12.55 -13.05 7.00
C ASP A 63 -13.91 -12.34 7.13
N THR A 64 -14.26 -11.53 6.14
CA THR A 64 -15.44 -10.68 6.13
C THR A 64 -16.72 -11.49 6.32
N ARG A 65 -17.54 -11.03 7.28
CA ARG A 65 -18.87 -11.58 7.59
C ARG A 65 -20.00 -10.79 6.98
N ASP A 66 -19.85 -9.47 6.91
CA ASP A 66 -20.84 -8.54 6.38
C ASP A 66 -20.17 -7.31 5.76
N PHE A 67 -20.28 -7.16 4.44
CA PHE A 67 -19.74 -6.03 3.68
C PHE A 67 -20.55 -4.73 3.83
N THR A 68 -21.70 -4.78 4.50
CA THR A 68 -22.57 -3.61 4.64
C THR A 68 -22.46 -2.92 5.99
N LYS A 69 -21.68 -3.50 6.90
CA LYS A 69 -21.56 -3.08 8.29
C LYS A 69 -20.09 -2.95 8.67
N ILE A 70 -19.75 -1.83 9.30
CA ILE A 70 -18.45 -1.65 9.94
C ILE A 70 -18.31 -2.65 11.09
N ASP A 71 -17.10 -3.20 11.27
CA ASP A 71 -16.79 -4.13 12.34
C ASP A 71 -17.14 -3.51 13.69
N CYS A 72 -17.98 -4.21 14.47
CA CYS A 72 -18.49 -3.67 15.72
C CYS A 72 -17.38 -3.34 16.73
N ARG A 73 -16.24 -4.01 16.65
CA ARG A 73 -15.05 -3.69 17.45
C ARG A 73 -14.45 -2.31 17.12
N LEU A 74 -14.75 -1.76 15.94
CA LEU A 74 -14.32 -0.43 15.47
C LEU A 74 -15.38 0.63 15.73
N GLY A 75 -16.66 0.25 15.72
CA GLY A 75 -17.78 1.17 15.91
C GLY A 75 -18.95 0.88 14.97
N THR A 76 -19.71 1.93 14.64
CA THR A 76 -20.83 1.86 13.70
C THR A 76 -20.48 2.47 12.34
N ASN A 77 -21.37 2.32 11.35
CA ASN A 77 -21.24 2.99 10.06
C ASN A 77 -21.15 4.51 10.21
N GLU A 78 -21.95 5.08 11.11
CA GLU A 78 -21.96 6.52 11.42
C GLU A 78 -20.62 6.96 12.02
N ASP A 79 -20.03 6.12 12.89
CA ASP A 79 -18.71 6.39 13.47
C ASP A 79 -17.62 6.43 12.41
N PHE A 80 -17.63 5.46 11.49
CA PHE A 80 -16.67 5.41 10.41
C PHE A 80 -16.87 6.55 9.39
N LYS A 81 -18.15 6.85 9.07
CA LYS A 81 -18.47 8.02 8.24
C LYS A 81 -17.91 9.30 8.82
N ALA A 82 -18.05 9.51 10.13
CA ALA A 82 -17.52 10.69 10.81
C ALA A 82 -15.98 10.76 10.76
N VAL A 83 -15.28 9.62 10.68
CA VAL A 83 -13.82 9.57 10.42
C VAL A 83 -13.51 9.96 8.98
N CYS A 84 -14.23 9.42 7.99
CA CYS A 84 -14.07 9.76 6.59
C CYS A 84 -14.32 11.26 6.35
N ASP A 85 -15.40 11.81 6.90
CA ASP A 85 -15.70 13.23 6.78
C ASP A 85 -14.56 14.09 7.35
N ALA A 86 -14.03 13.74 8.54
CA ALA A 86 -12.92 14.46 9.15
C ALA A 86 -11.62 14.38 8.32
N LEU A 87 -11.33 13.24 7.69
CA LEU A 87 -10.20 13.11 6.76
C LEU A 87 -10.40 14.01 5.54
N HIS A 88 -11.57 13.96 4.90
CA HIS A 88 -11.91 14.79 3.74
C HIS A 88 -11.86 16.29 4.03
N GLU A 89 -12.39 16.74 5.19
CA GLU A 89 -12.29 18.14 5.65
C GLU A 89 -10.85 18.62 5.78
N ASN A 90 -9.90 17.70 5.98
CA ASN A 90 -8.47 18.00 6.03
C ASN A 90 -7.73 17.71 4.72
N GLY A 91 -8.45 17.49 3.62
CA GLY A 91 -7.89 17.25 2.29
C GLY A 91 -7.26 15.86 2.10
N ILE A 92 -7.56 14.92 2.98
CA ILE A 92 -7.02 13.55 2.95
C ILE A 92 -8.08 12.61 2.34
N LYS A 93 -7.71 11.93 1.28
CA LYS A 93 -8.54 10.92 0.59
C LYS A 93 -8.63 9.64 1.40
N VAL A 94 -9.70 8.87 1.17
CA VAL A 94 -9.96 7.60 1.87
C VAL A 94 -10.01 6.45 0.87
N VAL A 95 -9.15 5.44 1.10
CA VAL A 95 -9.08 4.19 0.32
C VAL A 95 -9.36 3.03 1.25
N LEU A 96 -10.24 2.10 0.86
CA LEU A 96 -10.56 0.91 1.65
C LEU A 96 -9.95 -0.35 1.04
N ASP A 97 -9.80 -1.37 1.87
CA ASP A 97 -9.46 -2.73 1.40
C ASP A 97 -10.73 -3.43 0.88
N GLY A 98 -10.68 -3.88 -0.36
CA GLY A 98 -11.72 -4.67 -1.02
C GLY A 98 -11.35 -6.15 -1.01
N VAL A 99 -11.87 -6.89 -0.04
CA VAL A 99 -11.63 -8.33 0.10
C VAL A 99 -12.71 -9.09 -0.68
N PHE A 100 -12.48 -9.33 -1.97
CA PHE A 100 -13.50 -9.90 -2.88
C PHE A 100 -13.22 -11.33 -3.33
N ASN A 101 -12.01 -11.85 -3.07
CA ASN A 101 -11.69 -13.24 -3.43
C ASN A 101 -12.37 -14.25 -2.51
N HIS A 102 -12.55 -13.91 -1.24
CA HIS A 102 -13.03 -14.81 -0.20
C HIS A 102 -13.82 -14.05 0.88
N VAL A 103 -14.51 -14.80 1.73
CA VAL A 103 -15.26 -14.33 2.88
C VAL A 103 -15.01 -15.22 4.09
N GLY A 104 -15.32 -14.75 5.29
CA GLY A 104 -15.32 -15.56 6.51
C GLY A 104 -16.43 -16.63 6.52
N ARG A 105 -16.27 -17.63 7.33
CA ARG A 105 -17.29 -18.69 7.51
C ARG A 105 -18.60 -18.18 8.10
N GLY A 106 -18.56 -17.02 8.78
CA GLY A 106 -19.73 -16.33 9.30
C GLY A 106 -20.54 -15.54 8.27
N PHE A 107 -20.09 -15.48 7.00
CA PHE A 107 -20.79 -14.79 5.94
C PHE A 107 -22.19 -15.37 5.68
N PHE A 108 -23.21 -14.52 5.56
CA PHE A 108 -24.62 -14.95 5.56
C PHE A 108 -24.95 -16.02 4.51
N ALA A 109 -24.41 -15.89 3.30
CA ALA A 109 -24.66 -16.83 2.22
C ALA A 109 -23.98 -18.21 2.48
N PHE A 110 -22.78 -18.21 3.08
CA PHE A 110 -22.11 -19.45 3.43
C PHE A 110 -22.80 -20.16 4.61
N ARG A 111 -23.29 -19.42 5.59
CA ARG A 111 -24.09 -20.00 6.69
C ARG A 111 -25.37 -20.64 6.19
N ASP A 112 -26.06 -20.01 5.24
CA ASP A 112 -27.24 -20.63 4.62
C ASP A 112 -26.88 -21.94 3.89
N VAL A 113 -25.73 -22.00 3.20
CA VAL A 113 -25.22 -23.24 2.59
C VAL A 113 -24.91 -24.30 3.66
N GLN A 114 -24.30 -23.91 4.78
CA GLN A 114 -24.02 -24.84 5.89
C GLN A 114 -25.32 -25.48 6.46
N GLU A 115 -26.40 -24.71 6.52
CA GLU A 115 -27.69 -25.15 7.05
C GLU A 115 -28.48 -25.98 6.01
N LYS A 116 -28.62 -25.47 4.79
CA LYS A 116 -29.56 -25.99 3.75
C LYS A 116 -28.88 -26.86 2.69
N LYS A 117 -27.55 -26.89 2.61
CA LYS A 117 -26.81 -27.70 1.65
C LYS A 117 -27.28 -27.45 0.21
N TRP A 118 -27.75 -28.51 -0.49
CA TRP A 118 -28.26 -28.44 -1.85
C TRP A 118 -29.45 -27.48 -2.05
N ASP A 119 -30.25 -27.27 -1.01
CA ASP A 119 -31.46 -26.43 -1.06
C ASP A 119 -31.15 -24.94 -0.85
N SER A 120 -29.87 -24.59 -0.57
CA SER A 120 -29.46 -23.19 -0.45
C SER A 120 -29.50 -22.46 -1.79
N PRO A 121 -30.14 -21.28 -1.88
CA PRO A 121 -30.09 -20.43 -3.06
C PRO A 121 -28.68 -19.85 -3.33
N TYR A 122 -27.77 -19.94 -2.35
CA TYR A 122 -26.40 -19.40 -2.40
C TYR A 122 -25.35 -20.45 -2.72
N LYS A 123 -25.70 -21.72 -2.99
CA LYS A 123 -24.73 -22.78 -3.25
C LYS A 123 -23.77 -22.45 -4.41
N ASP A 124 -24.25 -21.75 -5.44
CA ASP A 124 -23.46 -21.38 -6.61
C ASP A 124 -22.63 -20.09 -6.40
N TRP A 125 -22.69 -19.50 -5.18
CA TRP A 125 -21.86 -18.37 -4.80
C TRP A 125 -20.43 -18.79 -4.44
N PHE A 126 -20.24 -20.11 -4.23
CA PHE A 126 -18.98 -20.72 -3.79
C PHE A 126 -18.62 -21.88 -4.72
N HIS A 127 -17.39 -22.37 -4.63
CA HIS A 127 -16.95 -23.57 -5.31
C HIS A 127 -17.12 -24.76 -4.34
N LEU A 128 -18.19 -25.52 -4.48
CA LEU A 128 -18.61 -26.58 -3.57
C LEU A 128 -18.54 -27.96 -4.21
N ASN A 129 -18.29 -28.99 -3.37
CA ASN A 129 -18.48 -30.39 -3.71
C ASN A 129 -19.22 -31.12 -2.57
N PHE A 130 -20.46 -31.50 -2.82
CA PHE A 130 -21.31 -32.15 -1.84
C PHE A 130 -21.00 -33.66 -1.64
N ASP A 131 -20.16 -34.27 -2.48
CA ASP A 131 -19.64 -35.63 -2.27
C ASP A 131 -18.37 -35.64 -1.39
N GLY A 132 -17.85 -34.49 -1.04
CA GLY A 132 -16.67 -34.31 -0.19
C GLY A 132 -17.00 -33.85 1.21
N ASN A 133 -15.94 -33.49 1.97
CA ASN A 133 -16.08 -32.90 3.29
C ASN A 133 -14.97 -31.87 3.51
N SER A 134 -15.23 -30.87 4.36
CA SER A 134 -14.25 -29.86 4.74
C SER A 134 -13.48 -30.25 5.99
N ALA A 135 -12.40 -29.53 6.29
CA ALA A 135 -11.66 -29.65 7.54
C ALA A 135 -12.51 -29.32 8.79
N TYR A 136 -13.63 -28.61 8.61
CA TYR A 136 -14.59 -28.29 9.67
C TYR A 136 -15.74 -29.29 9.78
N ASN A 137 -15.72 -30.38 9.01
CA ASN A 137 -16.76 -31.40 9.00
C ASN A 137 -18.16 -30.86 8.61
N ASP A 138 -18.21 -29.99 7.60
CA ASP A 138 -19.45 -29.35 7.12
C ASP A 138 -20.39 -30.32 6.37
N GLY A 139 -19.92 -31.54 6.01
CA GLY A 139 -20.66 -32.47 5.18
C GLY A 139 -20.66 -32.14 3.68
N PHE A 140 -19.80 -31.24 3.27
CA PHE A 140 -19.41 -30.90 1.90
C PHE A 140 -18.02 -30.29 1.89
N TRP A 141 -17.33 -30.36 0.74
CA TRP A 141 -16.06 -29.67 0.50
C TRP A 141 -16.32 -28.31 -0.16
N TYR A 142 -15.45 -27.37 0.11
CA TYR A 142 -15.42 -26.07 -0.56
C TYR A 142 -13.99 -25.57 -0.76
N GLU A 143 -13.80 -24.71 -1.76
CA GLU A 143 -12.51 -24.09 -2.01
C GLU A 143 -12.29 -22.93 -1.00
N GLY A 144 -11.16 -22.99 -0.28
CA GLY A 144 -10.65 -21.88 0.52
C GLY A 144 -9.51 -21.16 -0.20
N TRP A 145 -9.14 -19.97 0.28
CA TRP A 145 -7.98 -19.26 -0.24
C TRP A 145 -6.69 -20.02 0.13
N GLU A 146 -5.98 -20.52 -0.90
CA GLU A 146 -4.69 -21.23 -0.75
C GLU A 146 -4.69 -22.32 0.33
N GLY A 147 -5.80 -22.99 0.54
CA GLY A 147 -5.96 -24.06 1.54
C GLY A 147 -6.39 -23.57 2.92
N HIS A 148 -6.60 -22.29 3.10
CA HIS A 148 -7.15 -21.68 4.31
C HIS A 148 -8.69 -21.79 4.29
N TYR A 149 -9.24 -22.80 4.97
CA TYR A 149 -10.67 -23.07 4.98
C TYR A 149 -11.51 -22.07 5.78
N GLU A 150 -10.89 -21.26 6.65
CA GLU A 150 -11.52 -20.10 7.30
C GLU A 150 -11.86 -18.98 6.32
N LEU A 151 -11.21 -18.96 5.14
CA LEU A 151 -11.38 -17.98 4.07
C LEU A 151 -12.05 -18.65 2.86
N VAL A 152 -13.39 -18.61 2.84
CA VAL A 152 -14.22 -19.30 1.85
C VAL A 152 -14.21 -18.55 0.54
N LYS A 153 -13.71 -19.18 -0.52
CA LYS A 153 -13.57 -18.53 -1.84
C LYS A 153 -14.92 -18.26 -2.49
N LEU A 154 -15.11 -17.04 -2.96
CA LEU A 154 -16.29 -16.62 -3.72
C LEU A 154 -16.17 -17.01 -5.20
N ASN A 155 -17.29 -17.38 -5.80
CA ASN A 155 -17.40 -17.64 -7.24
C ASN A 155 -17.64 -16.33 -8.01
N LEU A 156 -16.59 -15.63 -8.41
CA LEU A 156 -16.67 -14.38 -9.16
C LEU A 156 -17.10 -14.55 -10.62
N TYR A 157 -17.34 -15.79 -11.09
CA TYR A 157 -18.02 -16.06 -12.37
C TYR A 157 -19.54 -16.00 -12.23
N ASN A 158 -20.07 -16.08 -11.01
CA ASN A 158 -21.50 -15.96 -10.76
C ASN A 158 -21.94 -14.48 -10.80
N PRO A 159 -22.82 -14.09 -11.74
CA PRO A 159 -23.23 -12.69 -11.89
C PRO A 159 -23.92 -12.11 -10.66
N THR A 160 -24.62 -12.94 -9.86
CA THR A 160 -25.30 -12.46 -8.64
C THR A 160 -24.32 -12.15 -7.52
N VAL A 161 -23.20 -12.88 -7.43
CA VAL A 161 -22.08 -12.55 -6.53
C VAL A 161 -21.47 -11.21 -6.91
N VAL A 162 -21.17 -11.04 -8.21
CA VAL A 162 -20.56 -9.81 -8.70
C VAL A 162 -21.50 -8.61 -8.48
N GLU A 163 -22.80 -8.74 -8.77
CA GLU A 163 -23.79 -7.69 -8.53
C GLU A 163 -23.88 -7.33 -7.03
N TYR A 164 -23.89 -8.32 -6.15
CA TYR A 164 -23.88 -8.09 -4.70
C TYR A 164 -22.64 -7.27 -4.26
N LEU A 165 -21.45 -7.66 -4.71
CA LEU A 165 -20.22 -6.96 -4.37
C LEU A 165 -20.18 -5.53 -4.93
N LEU A 166 -20.60 -5.32 -6.19
CA LEU A 166 -20.69 -3.98 -6.79
C LEU A 166 -21.67 -3.08 -6.02
N ASN A 167 -22.82 -3.62 -5.60
CA ASN A 167 -23.78 -2.90 -4.78
C ASN A 167 -23.19 -2.51 -3.41
N CYS A 168 -22.38 -3.38 -2.79
CA CYS A 168 -21.65 -3.03 -1.56
C CYS A 168 -20.69 -1.86 -1.81
N VAL A 169 -19.88 -1.92 -2.87
CA VAL A 169 -18.96 -0.84 -3.23
C VAL A 169 -19.70 0.47 -3.49
N GLY A 170 -20.85 0.41 -4.20
CA GLY A 170 -21.70 1.58 -4.44
C GLY A 170 -22.18 2.22 -3.13
N ARG A 171 -22.59 1.41 -2.16
CA ARG A 171 -22.97 1.89 -0.83
C ARG A 171 -21.80 2.54 -0.09
N TRP A 172 -20.59 1.97 -0.16
CA TRP A 172 -19.40 2.57 0.47
C TRP A 172 -19.05 3.93 -0.13
N ILE A 173 -19.20 4.08 -1.45
CA ILE A 173 -19.03 5.37 -2.13
C ILE A 173 -20.08 6.37 -1.66
N ASP A 174 -21.35 5.97 -1.65
CA ASP A 174 -22.48 6.84 -1.31
C ASP A 174 -22.51 7.21 0.18
N GLU A 175 -22.19 6.27 1.07
CA GLU A 175 -22.28 6.45 2.53
C GLU A 175 -21.01 7.06 3.14
N PHE A 176 -19.84 6.58 2.76
CA PHE A 176 -18.56 7.01 3.34
C PHE A 176 -17.77 7.98 2.46
N GLY A 177 -18.18 8.16 1.21
CA GLY A 177 -17.51 9.04 0.26
C GLY A 177 -16.12 8.56 -0.16
N ILE A 178 -15.82 7.27 -0.05
CA ILE A 178 -14.47 6.73 -0.33
C ILE A 178 -13.98 7.10 -1.74
N ASP A 179 -12.65 7.22 -1.88
CA ASP A 179 -11.97 7.70 -3.09
C ASP A 179 -11.24 6.59 -3.85
N GLY A 180 -11.22 5.38 -3.30
CA GLY A 180 -10.57 4.25 -3.94
C GLY A 180 -10.68 2.96 -3.15
N LEU A 181 -10.19 1.88 -3.80
CA LEU A 181 -10.03 0.56 -3.18
C LEU A 181 -8.62 0.03 -3.43
N ARG A 182 -8.08 -0.66 -2.45
CA ARG A 182 -7.01 -1.65 -2.62
C ARG A 182 -7.66 -3.02 -2.68
N LEU A 183 -7.42 -3.77 -3.72
CA LEU A 183 -7.99 -5.10 -3.89
C LEU A 183 -7.06 -6.15 -3.31
N ASP A 184 -7.53 -6.83 -2.29
CA ASP A 184 -6.85 -7.96 -1.67
C ASP A 184 -6.65 -9.09 -2.68
N VAL A 185 -5.47 -9.73 -2.65
CA VAL A 185 -5.05 -10.84 -3.53
C VAL A 185 -5.48 -10.65 -5.01
N ALA A 186 -5.27 -9.45 -5.55
CA ALA A 186 -5.74 -9.10 -6.89
C ALA A 186 -5.23 -10.03 -8.00
N TYR A 187 -4.09 -10.70 -7.79
CA TYR A 187 -3.54 -11.70 -8.70
C TYR A 187 -4.43 -12.96 -8.84
N MET A 188 -5.36 -13.18 -7.90
CA MET A 188 -6.34 -14.28 -7.93
C MET A 188 -7.73 -13.86 -8.42
N LEU A 189 -7.98 -12.56 -8.55
CA LEU A 189 -9.29 -12.07 -9.00
C LEU A 189 -9.50 -12.31 -10.50
N ASN A 190 -10.75 -12.55 -10.86
CA ASN A 190 -11.20 -12.68 -12.23
C ASN A 190 -11.09 -11.32 -12.96
N GLU A 191 -10.52 -11.28 -14.17
CA GLU A 191 -10.35 -10.04 -14.94
C GLU A 191 -11.69 -9.42 -15.34
N ASP A 192 -12.72 -10.22 -15.65
CA ASP A 192 -14.05 -9.70 -15.98
C ASP A 192 -14.69 -9.01 -14.77
N PHE A 193 -14.49 -9.55 -13.57
CA PHE A 193 -14.89 -8.90 -12.34
C PHE A 193 -14.17 -7.54 -12.17
N MET A 194 -12.84 -7.50 -12.34
CA MET A 194 -12.07 -6.26 -12.22
C MET A 194 -12.51 -5.21 -13.26
N ARG A 195 -12.80 -5.61 -14.50
CA ARG A 195 -13.34 -4.70 -15.55
C ARG A 195 -14.70 -4.14 -15.16
N ARG A 196 -15.60 -4.99 -14.66
CA ARG A 196 -16.93 -4.56 -14.21
C ARG A 196 -16.84 -3.64 -13.01
N LEU A 197 -15.96 -3.96 -12.03
CA LEU A 197 -15.70 -3.11 -10.86
C LEU A 197 -15.15 -1.75 -11.30
N ARG A 198 -14.16 -1.74 -12.22
CA ARG A 198 -13.58 -0.52 -12.75
C ARG A 198 -14.64 0.36 -13.40
N ALA A 199 -15.41 -0.18 -14.34
CA ALA A 199 -16.46 0.56 -15.04
C ALA A 199 -17.52 1.10 -14.08
N TYR A 200 -17.93 0.30 -13.09
CA TYR A 200 -18.89 0.69 -12.07
C TYR A 200 -18.39 1.86 -11.21
N CYS A 201 -17.13 1.79 -10.77
CA CYS A 201 -16.53 2.84 -9.95
C CYS A 201 -16.35 4.15 -10.75
N ASP A 202 -15.89 4.07 -12.00
CA ASP A 202 -15.72 5.23 -12.88
C ASP A 202 -17.03 5.97 -13.14
N ASP A 203 -18.15 5.22 -13.29
CA ASP A 203 -19.49 5.77 -13.43
C ASP A 203 -19.99 6.45 -12.14
N LYS A 204 -19.75 5.82 -11.00
CA LYS A 204 -20.18 6.31 -9.68
C LYS A 204 -19.39 7.54 -9.20
N LYS A 205 -18.09 7.52 -9.38
CA LYS A 205 -17.19 8.56 -8.88
C LYS A 205 -15.99 8.72 -9.82
N PRO A 206 -15.98 9.74 -10.69
CA PRO A 206 -14.82 10.06 -11.50
C PRO A 206 -13.55 10.18 -10.62
N GLU A 207 -12.42 9.70 -11.13
CA GLU A 207 -11.13 9.65 -10.42
C GLU A 207 -11.07 8.65 -9.24
N PHE A 208 -12.02 7.73 -9.12
CA PHE A 208 -11.93 6.64 -8.15
C PHE A 208 -10.74 5.73 -8.47
N VAL A 209 -9.86 5.50 -7.50
CA VAL A 209 -8.63 4.73 -7.74
C VAL A 209 -8.81 3.26 -7.36
N LEU A 210 -8.31 2.36 -8.21
CA LEU A 210 -8.22 0.93 -7.91
C LEU A 210 -6.75 0.51 -7.90
N ILE A 211 -6.29 -0.03 -6.77
CA ILE A 211 -4.93 -0.52 -6.55
C ILE A 211 -5.02 -2.00 -6.21
N GLY A 212 -4.34 -2.86 -6.95
CA GLY A 212 -4.33 -4.29 -6.69
C GLY A 212 -3.17 -4.73 -5.81
N GLU A 213 -3.40 -5.65 -4.90
CA GLU A 213 -2.28 -6.38 -4.33
C GLU A 213 -1.73 -7.37 -5.35
N MET A 214 -0.46 -7.20 -5.68
CA MET A 214 0.25 -8.09 -6.61
C MET A 214 1.58 -8.49 -5.98
N ILE A 215 1.67 -9.72 -5.50
CA ILE A 215 2.86 -10.21 -4.79
C ILE A 215 3.94 -10.64 -5.79
N HIS A 216 3.53 -11.20 -6.93
CA HIS A 216 4.41 -11.73 -7.97
C HIS A 216 3.74 -11.72 -9.34
N GLY A 217 4.54 -11.95 -10.40
CA GLY A 217 4.06 -12.03 -11.78
C GLY A 217 4.18 -10.71 -12.54
N ASP A 218 3.58 -10.67 -13.74
CA ASP A 218 3.59 -9.49 -14.59
C ASP A 218 2.47 -8.52 -14.18
N TYR A 219 2.85 -7.34 -13.71
CA TYR A 219 1.92 -6.31 -13.28
C TYR A 219 1.04 -5.77 -14.42
N ASN A 220 1.51 -5.86 -15.68
CA ASN A 220 0.72 -5.44 -16.85
C ASN A 220 -0.57 -6.23 -16.99
N ARG A 221 -0.61 -7.50 -16.53
CA ARG A 221 -1.80 -8.34 -16.64
C ARG A 221 -3.03 -7.71 -16.02
N ILE A 222 -2.88 -7.05 -14.87
CA ILE A 222 -4.00 -6.47 -14.13
C ILE A 222 -4.00 -4.93 -14.12
N THR A 223 -3.02 -4.29 -14.77
CA THR A 223 -2.97 -2.84 -14.99
C THR A 223 -3.12 -2.44 -16.46
N ALA A 224 -3.69 -3.32 -17.29
CA ALA A 224 -4.07 -2.99 -18.65
C ALA A 224 -5.28 -2.05 -18.68
N ASP A 225 -5.55 -1.44 -19.83
CA ASP A 225 -6.68 -0.53 -20.00
C ASP A 225 -8.02 -1.14 -19.57
N GLY A 226 -8.76 -0.39 -18.77
CA GLY A 226 -10.03 -0.83 -18.20
C GLY A 226 -9.92 -1.79 -17.02
N LEU A 227 -8.70 -2.07 -16.53
CA LEU A 227 -8.42 -2.80 -15.29
C LEU A 227 -7.99 -1.85 -14.17
N LEU A 228 -7.07 -2.27 -13.32
CA LEU A 228 -6.63 -1.49 -12.17
C LEU A 228 -5.70 -0.34 -12.57
N HIS A 229 -5.68 0.72 -11.79
CA HIS A 229 -4.80 1.87 -12.03
C HIS A 229 -3.37 1.61 -11.58
N SER A 230 -3.21 0.85 -10.51
CA SER A 230 -1.92 0.58 -9.87
C SER A 230 -1.92 -0.80 -9.21
N VAL A 231 -0.74 -1.26 -8.84
CA VAL A 231 -0.54 -2.44 -8.00
C VAL A 231 0.58 -2.20 -7.00
N THR A 232 0.63 -3.03 -5.94
CA THR A 232 1.72 -3.03 -4.96
C THR A 232 3.03 -3.53 -5.59
N ASN A 233 4.12 -2.79 -5.38
CA ASN A 233 5.42 -3.09 -5.98
C ASN A 233 6.29 -3.97 -5.06
N TYR A 234 5.90 -5.22 -4.89
CA TYR A 234 6.63 -6.19 -4.06
C TYR A 234 8.06 -6.47 -4.56
N GLU A 235 8.31 -6.36 -5.86
CA GLU A 235 9.65 -6.52 -6.40
C GLU A 235 10.60 -5.45 -5.86
N CYS A 236 10.20 -4.17 -5.92
CA CYS A 236 11.02 -3.09 -5.37
C CYS A 236 11.05 -3.10 -3.83
N TYR A 237 9.99 -3.52 -3.15
CA TYR A 237 10.03 -3.78 -1.71
C TYR A 237 11.17 -4.73 -1.35
N LYS A 238 11.24 -5.90 -2.02
CA LYS A 238 12.32 -6.87 -1.82
C LYS A 238 13.67 -6.29 -2.21
N GLY A 239 13.75 -5.65 -3.36
CA GLY A 239 14.98 -5.02 -3.85
C GLY A 239 15.53 -3.95 -2.90
N LEU A 240 14.66 -3.18 -2.25
CA LEU A 240 15.06 -2.16 -1.28
C LEU A 240 15.80 -2.80 -0.08
N TYR A 241 15.10 -3.60 0.74
CA TYR A 241 15.75 -4.11 1.96
C TYR A 241 16.94 -5.03 1.66
N SER A 242 16.87 -5.82 0.58
CA SER A 242 17.94 -6.72 0.17
C SER A 242 19.19 -5.95 -0.25
N ALA A 243 19.03 -4.91 -1.07
CA ALA A 243 20.14 -4.07 -1.55
C ALA A 243 20.91 -3.39 -0.38
N PHE A 244 20.17 -2.88 0.61
CA PHE A 244 20.79 -2.25 1.78
C PHE A 244 21.46 -3.27 2.69
N ASN A 245 20.81 -4.39 3.00
CA ASN A 245 21.37 -5.44 3.84
C ASN A 245 22.61 -6.11 3.24
N SER A 246 22.65 -6.31 1.92
CA SER A 246 23.79 -6.88 1.21
C SER A 246 24.86 -5.83 0.85
N MET A 247 24.61 -4.56 1.11
CA MET A 247 25.46 -3.44 0.66
C MET A 247 25.70 -3.50 -0.86
N ASN A 248 24.63 -3.77 -1.62
CA ASN A 248 24.68 -3.93 -3.07
C ASN A 248 23.52 -3.17 -3.75
N LEU A 249 23.67 -1.85 -3.87
CA LEU A 249 22.64 -0.99 -4.45
C LEU A 249 22.40 -1.24 -5.96
N PHE A 250 23.24 -2.06 -6.63
CA PHE A 250 22.95 -2.54 -7.97
C PHE A 250 21.64 -3.31 -8.05
N GLU A 251 21.22 -3.99 -6.97
CA GLU A 251 19.99 -4.78 -6.94
C GLU A 251 18.76 -3.89 -7.14
N ILE A 252 18.59 -2.86 -6.30
CA ILE A 252 17.45 -1.93 -6.44
C ILE A 252 17.57 -1.07 -7.72
N ALA A 253 18.77 -0.62 -8.10
CA ALA A 253 18.98 0.13 -9.31
C ALA A 253 18.64 -0.69 -10.56
N HIS A 254 18.93 -2.01 -10.56
CA HIS A 254 18.52 -2.92 -11.63
C HIS A 254 17.01 -3.07 -11.71
N SER A 255 16.33 -3.31 -10.57
CA SER A 255 14.87 -3.42 -10.54
C SER A 255 14.20 -2.14 -11.05
N LEU A 256 14.65 -0.97 -10.61
CA LEU A 256 14.13 0.32 -11.08
C LEU A 256 14.40 0.55 -12.58
N GLY A 257 15.61 0.23 -13.05
CA GLY A 257 15.96 0.33 -14.48
C GLY A 257 15.11 -0.61 -15.35
N ARG A 258 14.86 -1.84 -14.88
CA ARG A 258 14.01 -2.81 -15.56
C ARG A 258 12.54 -2.39 -15.59
N GLN A 259 12.04 -1.83 -14.50
CA GLN A 259 10.64 -1.41 -14.38
C GLN A 259 10.36 -0.08 -15.08
N PHE A 260 11.23 0.92 -14.93
CA PHE A 260 10.95 2.32 -15.27
C PHE A 260 12.02 3.00 -16.13
N GLY A 261 13.09 2.29 -16.54
CA GLY A 261 14.18 2.85 -17.30
C GLY A 261 13.80 3.37 -18.71
N GLN A 262 14.79 3.82 -19.45
CA GLN A 262 14.59 4.43 -20.77
C GLN A 262 14.66 3.42 -21.93
N GLU A 263 15.03 2.19 -21.65
CA GLU A 263 15.21 1.16 -22.67
C GLU A 263 13.88 0.66 -23.25
N PRO A 264 13.83 0.24 -24.52
CA PRO A 264 12.60 -0.22 -25.17
C PRO A 264 11.94 -1.45 -24.51
N TRP A 265 12.71 -2.23 -23.76
CA TRP A 265 12.24 -3.44 -23.06
C TRP A 265 11.77 -3.18 -21.63
N THR A 266 11.70 -1.91 -21.21
CA THR A 266 11.23 -1.53 -19.87
C THR A 266 9.78 -1.94 -19.66
N LEU A 267 9.47 -2.53 -18.49
CA LEU A 267 8.19 -3.21 -18.27
C LEU A 267 7.04 -2.27 -17.93
N TYR A 268 7.26 -1.27 -17.06
CA TYR A 268 6.20 -0.49 -16.41
C TYR A 268 6.38 1.02 -16.55
N ARG A 269 7.11 1.46 -17.57
CA ARG A 269 7.32 2.88 -17.83
C ARG A 269 5.99 3.62 -17.98
N GLY A 270 5.85 4.73 -17.25
CA GLY A 270 4.62 5.53 -17.22
C GLY A 270 3.52 5.00 -16.29
N LYS A 271 3.74 3.86 -15.61
CA LYS A 271 2.83 3.37 -14.56
C LYS A 271 3.25 3.90 -13.18
N HIS A 272 2.26 4.16 -12.34
CA HIS A 272 2.46 4.61 -10.97
C HIS A 272 2.15 3.46 -10.01
N LEU A 273 3.15 2.63 -9.71
CA LEU A 273 3.00 1.50 -8.78
C LEU A 273 3.03 2.00 -7.33
N MET A 274 2.31 1.31 -6.44
CA MET A 274 2.36 1.60 -5.01
C MET A 274 3.62 1.01 -4.39
N ASN A 275 4.54 1.88 -3.98
CA ASN A 275 5.83 1.54 -3.39
C ASN A 275 5.74 1.59 -1.86
N PHE A 276 6.35 0.64 -1.18
CA PHE A 276 6.35 0.55 0.28
C PHE A 276 7.65 -0.09 0.79
N ALA A 277 8.02 0.22 2.02
CA ALA A 277 9.15 -0.42 2.71
C ALA A 277 8.70 -1.56 3.63
N ASP A 278 7.48 -1.49 4.13
CA ASP A 278 6.79 -2.53 4.89
C ASP A 278 5.28 -2.32 4.85
N ASN A 279 4.53 -3.31 5.33
CA ASN A 279 3.09 -3.29 5.48
C ASN A 279 2.65 -4.24 6.62
N HIS A 280 1.34 -4.51 6.71
CA HIS A 280 0.76 -5.34 7.76
C HIS A 280 1.04 -6.85 7.63
N ASP A 281 1.69 -7.32 6.55
CA ASP A 281 1.95 -8.73 6.26
C ASP A 281 3.43 -9.10 6.24
N VAL A 282 4.32 -8.13 6.27
CA VAL A 282 5.76 -8.36 6.22
C VAL A 282 6.46 -7.80 7.46
N THR A 283 7.65 -8.34 7.77
CA THR A 283 8.52 -7.80 8.82
C THR A 283 8.74 -6.30 8.61
N ARG A 284 8.61 -5.52 9.68
CA ARG A 284 8.79 -4.07 9.62
C ARG A 284 10.20 -3.71 9.19
N ILE A 285 10.33 -2.64 8.42
CA ILE A 285 11.60 -2.24 7.83
C ILE A 285 12.68 -1.99 8.89
N ALA A 286 12.32 -1.40 10.03
CA ALA A 286 13.24 -1.18 11.15
C ALA A 286 13.72 -2.48 11.82
N SER A 287 13.02 -3.61 11.63
CA SER A 287 13.43 -4.93 12.10
C SER A 287 14.22 -5.72 11.06
N ILE A 288 13.95 -5.50 9.75
CA ILE A 288 14.58 -6.27 8.68
C ILE A 288 15.98 -5.76 8.33
N LEU A 289 16.27 -4.46 8.57
CA LEU A 289 17.57 -3.86 8.28
C LEU A 289 18.63 -4.32 9.27
N ASN A 290 19.79 -4.76 8.76
CA ASN A 290 20.95 -5.13 9.56
C ASN A 290 21.60 -3.91 10.23
N ASP A 291 21.52 -2.73 9.62
CA ASP A 291 21.97 -1.46 10.14
C ASP A 291 20.78 -0.48 10.18
N GLU A 292 20.34 -0.13 11.37
CA GLU A 292 19.17 0.72 11.58
C GLU A 292 19.29 2.10 10.90
N LYS A 293 20.50 2.63 10.74
CA LYS A 293 20.72 3.93 10.10
C LYS A 293 20.49 3.91 8.59
N GLN A 294 20.52 2.74 7.97
CA GLN A 294 20.18 2.59 6.55
C GLN A 294 18.73 2.89 6.24
N ILE A 295 17.88 3.00 7.26
CA ILE A 295 16.48 3.40 7.08
C ILE A 295 16.35 4.79 6.42
N TYR A 296 17.27 5.72 6.67
CA TYR A 296 17.29 7.05 6.06
C TYR A 296 17.52 7.01 4.55
N PRO A 297 18.63 6.46 4.04
CA PRO A 297 18.84 6.37 2.60
C PRO A 297 17.85 5.43 1.92
N LEU A 298 17.31 4.41 2.60
CA LEU A 298 16.27 3.55 2.07
C LEU A 298 14.98 4.35 1.78
N TYR A 299 14.48 5.15 2.73
CA TYR A 299 13.35 6.03 2.50
C TYR A 299 13.67 7.11 1.46
N GLY A 300 14.93 7.58 1.40
CA GLY A 300 15.39 8.47 0.34
C GLY A 300 15.23 7.86 -1.06
N VAL A 301 15.45 6.57 -1.23
CA VAL A 301 15.14 5.88 -2.50
C VAL A 301 13.64 5.73 -2.68
N LEU A 302 12.92 5.24 -1.67
CA LEU A 302 11.49 4.94 -1.73
C LEU A 302 10.66 6.14 -2.21
N PHE A 303 10.86 7.32 -1.63
CA PHE A 303 10.09 8.52 -1.98
C PHE A 303 10.44 9.11 -3.34
N ALA A 304 11.61 8.76 -3.89
CA ALA A 304 12.04 9.21 -5.21
C ALA A 304 11.81 8.19 -6.33
N MET A 305 11.45 6.96 -6.02
CA MET A 305 11.09 5.95 -7.01
C MET A 305 9.86 6.40 -7.82
N PRO A 306 9.77 6.05 -9.13
CA PRO A 306 8.52 6.22 -9.87
C PRO A 306 7.36 5.51 -9.16
N GLY A 307 6.24 6.21 -9.00
CA GLY A 307 5.04 5.64 -8.39
C GLY A 307 4.58 6.37 -7.12
N ILE A 308 3.78 5.67 -6.33
CA ILE A 308 3.04 6.18 -5.19
C ILE A 308 3.67 5.64 -3.90
N PRO A 309 4.35 6.46 -3.08
CA PRO A 309 4.89 6.01 -1.81
C PRO A 309 3.76 5.76 -0.80
N CYS A 310 3.83 4.64 -0.09
CA CYS A 310 2.92 4.27 0.99
C CYS A 310 3.70 4.00 2.27
N LEU A 311 3.37 4.73 3.33
CA LEU A 311 3.87 4.49 4.69
C LEU A 311 2.91 3.59 5.43
N TYR A 312 3.43 2.65 6.19
CA TYR A 312 2.63 1.86 7.13
C TYR A 312 2.74 2.47 8.53
N TYR A 313 1.62 2.63 9.25
CA TYR A 313 1.58 3.34 10.53
C TYR A 313 2.63 2.82 11.53
N GLY A 314 3.42 3.72 12.06
CA GLY A 314 4.53 3.42 12.95
C GLY A 314 5.89 3.32 12.27
N SER A 315 5.94 3.06 10.97
CA SER A 315 7.22 2.92 10.25
C SER A 315 7.95 4.25 10.12
N GLU A 316 7.24 5.37 10.13
CA GLU A 316 7.80 6.71 10.07
C GLU A 316 8.58 7.13 11.31
N TRP A 317 8.46 6.40 12.41
CA TRP A 317 9.36 6.58 13.57
C TRP A 317 10.19 5.34 13.88
N GLY A 318 10.19 4.34 12.97
CA GLY A 318 11.01 3.14 13.11
C GLY A 318 10.43 2.10 14.06
N ALA A 319 9.11 1.96 14.13
CA ALA A 319 8.48 0.88 14.89
C ALA A 319 8.95 -0.49 14.39
N LYS A 320 9.25 -1.39 15.34
CA LYS A 320 9.72 -2.75 15.08
C LYS A 320 8.59 -3.77 15.15
N GLY A 321 8.78 -4.91 14.51
CA GLY A 321 7.90 -6.07 14.52
C GLY A 321 8.36 -7.10 13.49
N GLU A 322 8.39 -8.36 13.86
CA GLU A 322 8.89 -9.44 13.03
C GLU A 322 7.77 -10.44 12.67
N LYS A 323 7.70 -10.85 11.40
CA LYS A 323 6.64 -11.76 10.91
C LYS A 323 6.64 -13.11 11.64
N HIS A 324 7.79 -13.61 12.04
CA HIS A 324 7.89 -14.89 12.75
C HIS A 324 7.31 -14.86 14.17
N GLU A 325 7.10 -13.67 14.76
CA GLU A 325 6.42 -13.47 16.05
C GLU A 325 4.90 -13.48 15.92
N GLY A 326 4.39 -13.60 14.71
CA GLY A 326 2.96 -13.59 14.38
C GLY A 326 2.46 -12.22 13.93
N ASP A 327 1.25 -12.21 13.38
CA ASP A 327 0.66 -11.01 12.78
C ASP A 327 0.44 -9.86 13.78
N SER A 328 0.22 -10.17 15.05
CA SER A 328 0.06 -9.16 16.11
C SER A 328 1.29 -8.29 16.30
N ALA A 329 2.49 -8.83 16.10
CA ALA A 329 3.74 -8.08 16.16
C ALA A 329 3.85 -7.02 15.04
N LEU A 330 3.24 -7.30 13.90
CA LEU A 330 3.20 -6.38 12.75
C LEU A 330 2.10 -5.31 12.87
N ARG A 331 1.09 -5.56 13.71
CA ARG A 331 -0.16 -4.79 13.81
C ARG A 331 -0.39 -4.19 15.20
N PRO A 332 0.62 -3.53 15.81
CA PRO A 332 0.54 -3.03 17.18
C PRO A 332 -0.44 -1.86 17.32
N CYS A 333 -0.94 -1.67 18.54
CA CYS A 333 -1.63 -0.46 18.94
C CYS A 333 -0.63 0.55 19.50
N PHE A 334 -0.66 1.77 19.01
CA PHE A 334 0.12 2.89 19.54
C PHE A 334 -0.83 3.94 20.13
N ASP A 335 -0.54 4.46 21.31
CA ASP A 335 -1.39 5.47 21.95
C ASP A 335 -1.37 6.81 21.20
N ALA A 336 -0.19 7.18 20.69
CA ALA A 336 0.02 8.41 19.94
C ALA A 336 1.17 8.22 18.92
N PRO A 337 1.25 9.05 17.87
CA PRO A 337 2.42 9.07 16.99
C PRO A 337 3.67 9.53 17.74
N VAL A 338 4.83 9.03 17.32
CA VAL A 338 6.13 9.39 17.89
C VAL A 338 6.85 10.35 16.96
N GLU A 339 7.30 11.47 17.54
CA GLU A 339 8.11 12.46 16.82
C GLU A 339 9.59 12.20 17.12
N ASN A 340 10.36 11.89 16.08
CA ASN A 340 11.81 11.69 16.19
C ASN A 340 12.52 12.19 14.90
N GLU A 341 13.83 11.99 14.81
CA GLU A 341 14.62 12.43 13.65
C GLU A 341 14.16 11.75 12.34
N LEU A 342 13.74 10.47 12.39
CA LEU A 342 13.23 9.76 11.23
C LEU A 342 11.89 10.35 10.76
N THR A 343 10.98 10.63 11.71
CA THR A 343 9.69 11.28 11.38
C THR A 343 9.91 12.64 10.70
N ALA A 344 10.82 13.45 11.23
CA ALA A 344 11.16 14.75 10.63
C ALA A 344 11.85 14.62 9.26
N PHE A 345 12.61 13.56 9.05
CA PHE A 345 13.22 13.28 7.75
C PHE A 345 12.17 12.86 6.72
N ILE A 346 11.27 11.95 7.08
CA ILE A 346 10.18 11.49 6.21
C ILE A 346 9.21 12.64 5.88
N GLU A 347 8.93 13.56 6.81
CA GLU A 347 8.16 14.78 6.55
C GLU A 347 8.77 15.58 5.39
N ARG A 348 10.10 15.80 5.39
CA ARG A 348 10.77 16.51 4.29
C ARG A 348 10.69 15.76 2.97
N LEU A 349 10.90 14.43 2.98
CA LEU A 349 10.76 13.59 1.78
C LEU A 349 9.34 13.66 1.20
N ALA A 350 8.33 13.53 2.06
CA ALA A 350 6.93 13.59 1.68
C ALA A 350 6.55 14.95 1.10
N LYS A 351 7.00 16.03 1.73
CA LYS A 351 6.80 17.40 1.21
C LYS A 351 7.36 17.53 -0.21
N VAL A 352 8.62 17.15 -0.41
CA VAL A 352 9.26 17.25 -1.73
C VAL A 352 8.55 16.39 -2.75
N LYS A 353 8.13 15.16 -2.38
CA LYS A 353 7.37 14.27 -3.27
C LYS A 353 6.08 14.94 -3.74
N THR A 354 5.33 15.59 -2.86
CA THR A 354 4.07 16.25 -3.23
C THR A 354 4.26 17.54 -4.07
N GLU A 355 5.41 18.19 -3.96
CA GLU A 355 5.71 19.45 -4.66
C GLU A 355 6.44 19.27 -6.01
N SER A 356 7.14 18.15 -6.21
CA SER A 356 7.99 17.92 -7.39
C SER A 356 7.27 17.17 -8.51
N ARG A 357 7.15 17.84 -9.66
CA ARG A 357 6.63 17.20 -10.88
C ARG A 357 7.54 16.08 -11.39
N ALA A 358 8.86 16.25 -11.30
CA ALA A 358 9.81 15.22 -11.71
C ALA A 358 9.67 13.96 -10.87
N LEU A 359 9.48 14.07 -9.54
CA LEU A 359 9.26 12.91 -8.67
C LEU A 359 7.88 12.26 -8.91
N ASN A 360 6.88 13.03 -9.31
CA ASN A 360 5.55 12.51 -9.59
C ASN A 360 5.46 11.86 -10.98
N TYR A 361 5.95 12.51 -12.02
CA TYR A 361 5.70 12.13 -13.41
C TYR A 361 6.95 11.92 -14.26
N GLY A 362 8.14 12.25 -13.72
CA GLY A 362 9.38 12.20 -14.47
C GLY A 362 9.84 10.78 -14.82
N ASP A 363 10.54 10.66 -15.93
CA ASP A 363 11.27 9.47 -16.32
C ASP A 363 12.36 9.13 -15.28
N TYR A 364 12.75 7.87 -15.25
CA TYR A 364 13.82 7.36 -14.38
C TYR A 364 15.06 7.00 -15.19
N LYS A 365 16.24 7.40 -14.70
CA LYS A 365 17.53 7.03 -15.30
C LYS A 365 18.60 6.87 -14.23
N ASN A 366 19.32 5.76 -14.24
CA ASN A 366 20.53 5.59 -13.46
C ASN A 366 21.66 6.47 -14.01
N ILE A 367 22.32 7.26 -13.16
CA ILE A 367 23.50 8.06 -13.51
C ILE A 367 24.75 7.32 -13.07
N THR A 368 24.88 7.00 -11.79
CA THR A 368 26.02 6.26 -11.23
C THR A 368 25.54 5.28 -10.18
N ILE A 369 25.96 4.02 -10.33
CA ILE A 369 25.65 2.94 -9.41
C ILE A 369 26.95 2.39 -8.86
N GLN A 370 27.04 2.28 -7.56
CA GLN A 370 28.13 1.63 -6.82
C GLN A 370 27.49 0.69 -5.76
N ASN A 371 28.28 -0.19 -5.18
CA ASN A 371 27.75 -1.13 -4.19
C ASN A 371 27.01 -0.42 -3.03
N LYS A 372 27.55 0.71 -2.59
CA LYS A 372 27.06 1.43 -1.39
C LYS A 372 26.47 2.79 -1.68
N ASN A 373 26.53 3.25 -2.92
CA ASN A 373 26.09 4.58 -3.33
C ASN A 373 25.32 4.52 -4.64
N LEU A 374 24.32 5.37 -4.75
CA LEU A 374 23.48 5.45 -5.93
C LEU A 374 23.17 6.91 -6.25
N LEU A 375 23.31 7.26 -7.52
CA LEU A 375 22.83 8.51 -8.11
C LEU A 375 21.92 8.17 -9.27
N PHE A 376 20.68 8.62 -9.22
CA PHE A 376 19.74 8.51 -10.33
C PHE A 376 19.01 9.83 -10.60
N GLU A 377 18.46 9.93 -11.79
CA GLU A 377 17.73 11.10 -12.29
C GLU A 377 16.22 10.80 -12.33
N ARG A 378 15.44 11.79 -11.95
CA ARG A 378 14.02 11.92 -12.28
C ARG A 378 13.85 13.17 -13.13
N HIS A 379 13.31 13.03 -14.35
CA HIS A 379 13.24 14.12 -15.31
C HIS A 379 11.87 14.22 -15.97
N CYS A 380 11.32 15.44 -16.02
CA CYS A 380 10.18 15.81 -16.87
C CYS A 380 10.47 17.16 -17.55
N ASP A 381 9.61 17.61 -18.48
CA ASP A 381 9.81 18.74 -19.38
C ASP A 381 10.42 20.01 -18.76
N HIS A 382 10.18 20.25 -17.48
CA HIS A 382 10.55 21.50 -16.81
C HIS A 382 11.32 21.31 -15.51
N GLU A 383 11.60 20.06 -15.12
CA GLU A 383 12.25 19.77 -13.85
C GLU A 383 13.14 18.54 -13.94
N THR A 384 14.36 18.68 -13.43
CA THR A 384 15.29 17.57 -13.25
C THR A 384 15.71 17.51 -11.80
N VAL A 385 15.57 16.33 -11.19
CA VAL A 385 16.00 16.06 -9.83
C VAL A 385 16.99 14.89 -9.84
N PHE A 386 18.20 15.16 -9.36
CA PHE A 386 19.17 14.12 -9.04
C PHE A 386 18.95 13.64 -7.61
N VAL A 387 18.83 12.34 -7.44
CA VAL A 387 18.68 11.70 -6.13
C VAL A 387 19.95 10.93 -5.84
N ALA A 388 20.67 11.39 -4.81
CA ALA A 388 21.93 10.80 -4.37
C ALA A 388 21.76 10.18 -2.99
N VAL A 389 22.17 8.91 -2.84
CA VAL A 389 22.09 8.18 -1.56
C VAL A 389 23.39 7.47 -1.23
N ASN A 390 23.71 7.46 0.05
CA ASN A 390 24.87 6.79 0.63
C ASN A 390 24.39 5.77 1.68
N ALA A 391 24.63 4.48 1.47
CA ALA A 391 24.19 3.41 2.35
C ALA A 391 25.21 3.07 3.47
N GLU A 392 26.41 3.69 3.49
CA GLU A 392 27.47 3.33 4.41
C GLU A 392 27.74 4.39 5.50
N ASN A 393 28.36 3.93 6.59
CA ASN A 393 28.77 4.77 7.70
C ASN A 393 30.13 5.46 7.44
N ALA A 394 30.29 6.01 6.24
CA ALA A 394 31.45 6.81 5.85
C ALA A 394 31.01 7.85 4.82
N PRO A 395 31.65 9.03 4.78
CA PRO A 395 31.36 9.97 3.69
C PRO A 395 31.73 9.36 2.33
N CYS A 396 30.98 9.72 1.30
CA CYS A 396 31.26 9.27 -0.05
C CYS A 396 31.17 10.41 -1.08
N SER A 397 31.74 10.15 -2.24
CA SER A 397 31.75 11.06 -3.38
C SER A 397 31.30 10.29 -4.61
N ILE A 398 30.18 10.71 -5.22
CA ILE A 398 29.54 10.04 -6.35
C ILE A 398 29.76 10.85 -7.63
N ASP A 399 30.19 10.19 -8.72
CA ASP A 399 30.35 10.83 -10.02
C ASP A 399 29.00 11.28 -10.58
N ALA A 400 28.84 12.59 -10.76
CA ALA A 400 27.62 13.22 -11.31
C ALA A 400 27.61 13.24 -12.85
N ARG A 401 28.69 12.84 -13.50
CA ARG A 401 28.89 12.83 -14.96
C ARG A 401 28.63 14.17 -15.65
N GLY A 402 28.96 15.25 -14.98
CA GLY A 402 28.83 16.62 -15.49
C GLY A 402 28.95 17.69 -14.44
N GLU A 403 28.85 18.92 -14.86
CA GLU A 403 28.84 20.11 -14.00
C GLU A 403 27.44 20.68 -13.97
N TYR A 404 26.92 20.95 -12.78
CA TYR A 404 25.54 21.41 -12.57
C TYR A 404 25.46 22.44 -11.47
N LYS A 405 24.48 23.32 -11.56
CA LYS A 405 23.99 24.09 -10.40
C LYS A 405 22.72 23.41 -9.88
N ALA A 406 22.61 23.28 -8.58
CA ALA A 406 21.48 22.60 -7.97
C ALA A 406 21.06 23.25 -6.66
N VAL A 407 19.77 23.09 -6.35
CA VAL A 407 19.21 23.35 -5.02
C VAL A 407 18.82 22.01 -4.42
N ASP A 408 19.34 21.72 -3.23
CA ASP A 408 18.88 20.52 -2.49
C ASP A 408 17.47 20.80 -1.92
N PHE A 409 16.49 20.08 -2.44
CA PHE A 409 15.10 20.19 -2.01
C PHE A 409 14.85 19.87 -0.53
N LEU A 410 15.73 19.05 0.08
CA LEU A 410 15.58 18.66 1.48
C LEU A 410 16.05 19.73 2.47
N THR A 411 17.00 20.58 2.05
CA THR A 411 17.63 21.60 2.90
C THR A 411 17.42 23.03 2.42
N GLY A 412 17.15 23.22 1.12
CA GLY A 412 17.09 24.52 0.45
C GLY A 412 18.49 25.07 0.10
N GLU A 413 19.58 24.35 0.37
CA GLU A 413 20.93 24.79 0.09
C GLU A 413 21.23 24.74 -1.42
N THR A 414 21.86 25.79 -1.93
CA THR A 414 22.35 25.85 -3.31
C THR A 414 23.80 25.36 -3.36
N SER A 415 24.13 24.54 -4.34
CA SER A 415 25.48 24.03 -4.56
C SER A 415 25.85 23.98 -6.04
N ASP A 416 27.13 24.25 -6.32
CA ASP A 416 27.74 23.98 -7.63
C ASP A 416 28.35 22.58 -7.59
N ILE A 417 27.90 21.72 -8.51
CA ILE A 417 28.35 20.33 -8.62
C ILE A 417 29.45 20.28 -9.69
N HIS A 418 30.70 20.11 -9.28
CA HIS A 418 31.86 20.01 -10.15
C HIS A 418 32.22 18.54 -10.41
N GLY A 419 31.35 17.87 -11.16
CA GLY A 419 31.52 16.45 -11.55
C GLY A 419 31.20 15.44 -10.46
N ARG A 420 31.06 15.85 -9.18
CA ARG A 420 30.85 14.93 -8.05
C ARG A 420 29.85 15.47 -7.03
N VAL A 421 29.07 14.55 -6.47
CA VAL A 421 28.14 14.83 -5.35
C VAL A 421 28.74 14.23 -4.05
N GLU A 422 28.98 15.09 -3.07
CA GLU A 422 29.47 14.70 -1.76
C GLU A 422 28.30 14.40 -0.81
N LEU A 423 28.35 13.25 -0.12
CA LEU A 423 27.37 12.83 0.86
C LEU A 423 28.04 12.45 2.18
N PRO A 424 27.45 12.83 3.33
CA PRO A 424 27.86 12.32 4.63
C PRO A 424 27.49 10.84 4.80
N PRO A 425 27.89 10.18 5.90
CA PRO A 425 27.41 8.86 6.25
C PRO A 425 25.89 8.79 6.23
N TYR A 426 25.32 7.76 5.58
CA TYR A 426 23.87 7.56 5.38
C TYR A 426 23.15 8.75 4.74
N GLY A 427 23.89 9.60 4.03
CA GLY A 427 23.39 10.85 3.46
C GLY A 427 22.43 10.64 2.30
N VAL A 428 21.49 11.58 2.18
CA VAL A 428 20.52 11.68 1.08
C VAL A 428 20.47 13.12 0.61
N LYS A 429 20.48 13.34 -0.71
CA LYS A 429 20.22 14.63 -1.34
C LYS A 429 19.26 14.51 -2.49
N TYR A 430 18.34 15.45 -2.58
CA TYR A 430 17.43 15.63 -3.71
C TYR A 430 17.77 16.94 -4.41
N LEU A 431 18.60 16.87 -5.44
CA LEU A 431 19.23 18.01 -6.08
C LEU A 431 18.43 18.42 -7.32
N LYS A 432 17.61 19.46 -7.18
CA LYS A 432 16.95 20.10 -8.34
C LYS A 432 17.99 20.88 -9.14
N LEU A 433 18.17 20.50 -10.39
CA LEU A 433 19.07 21.21 -11.31
C LEU A 433 18.45 22.57 -11.74
N VAL A 434 19.27 23.62 -11.80
CA VAL A 434 18.85 25.00 -12.13
C VAL A 434 19.63 25.56 -13.29
#